data_26673456e12c31c4613f34990974b5fc
#
_entry.id   26673456e12c31c4613f34990974b5fc
#
_cell.length_a   1.000
_cell.length_b   1.000
_cell.length_c   1.000
_cell.angle_alpha   90.00
_cell.angle_beta   90.00
_cell.angle_gamma   90.00
#
_symmetry.space_group_name_H-M   'P 1'
#
loop_
_entity.id
_entity.type
_entity.pdbx_description
1 polymer ?
#
loop_
_entity_poly.entity_id
_entity_poly.type
_entity_poly.pdbx_seq_one_letter_code
_entity_poly.pdbx_strand_id
1 'polypeptide(L)'
;GPDQKFLLDSIWEELLKQQEEEQSQNTLAQTNEEASAEPPITTIFDPESYTVAERSLIFYFLFRKAKINQCDVKVKARFIHALTGGSLENIYKKHRNLFKYEKKAQRKRMERIKPLLWSLEDESIRLTFNKEWEQL
;
A
#
# COMPACT_ATOMS: atom_id res chain seq x y z
N GLY A 1 -4.60 25.64 45.39
CA GLY A 1 -3.79 25.25 46.52
C GLY A 1 -2.84 24.10 46.18
N PRO A 2 -1.91 23.77 47.06
CA PRO A 2 -0.95 22.69 46.81
C PRO A 2 -1.65 21.33 46.60
N ASP A 3 -2.82 21.14 47.16
CA ASP A 3 -3.59 19.91 47.01
C ASP A 3 -4.15 19.72 45.61
N GLN A 4 -4.55 20.81 44.96
CA GLN A 4 -5.00 20.76 43.57
C GLN A 4 -3.87 20.44 42.59
N LYS A 5 -2.70 20.98 42.87
CA LYS A 5 -1.52 20.71 42.04
C LYS A 5 -1.08 19.25 42.18
N PHE A 6 -1.16 18.70 43.35
CA PHE A 6 -0.85 17.30 43.63
C PHE A 6 -1.85 16.35 42.93
N LEU A 7 -3.13 16.68 42.98
CA LEU A 7 -4.16 15.91 42.30
C LEU A 7 -3.99 15.91 40.79
N LEU A 8 -3.64 17.04 40.18
CA LEU A 8 -3.39 17.17 38.77
C LEU A 8 -2.17 16.35 38.32
N ASP A 9 -1.09 16.39 39.10
CA ASP A 9 0.10 15.59 38.85
C ASP A 9 -0.19 14.09 38.92
N SER A 10 -1.00 13.68 39.90
CA SER A 10 -1.42 12.29 40.07
C SER A 10 -2.27 11.79 38.92
N ILE A 11 -3.21 12.59 38.44
CA ILE A 11 -4.05 12.29 37.28
C ILE A 11 -3.19 12.18 36.03
N TRP A 12 -2.23 13.08 35.88
CA TRP A 12 -1.32 13.09 34.75
C TRP A 12 -0.43 11.85 34.71
N GLU A 13 0.13 11.44 35.82
CA GLU A 13 0.90 10.22 35.95
C GLU A 13 0.07 8.96 35.59
N GLU A 14 -1.16 8.94 36.05
CA GLU A 14 -2.09 7.84 35.77
C GLU A 14 -2.43 7.75 34.28
N LEU A 15 -2.64 8.88 33.60
CA LEU A 15 -2.86 8.94 32.16
C LEU A 15 -1.65 8.46 31.39
N LEU A 16 -0.45 8.85 31.77
CA LEU A 16 0.79 8.39 31.16
C LEU A 16 0.98 6.88 31.33
N LYS A 17 0.64 6.36 32.49
CA LYS A 17 0.69 4.92 32.77
C LYS A 17 -0.28 4.14 31.87
N GLN A 18 -1.50 4.64 31.68
CA GLN A 18 -2.48 4.03 30.80
C GLN A 18 -2.01 4.01 29.35
N GLN A 19 -1.38 5.08 28.87
CA GLN A 19 -0.83 5.13 27.53
C GLN A 19 0.31 4.13 27.33
N GLU A 20 1.18 3.97 28.31
CA GLU A 20 2.25 2.98 28.25
C GLU A 20 1.70 1.55 28.25
N GLU A 21 0.69 1.27 29.06
CA GLU A 21 0.03 -0.03 29.07
C GLU A 21 -0.67 -0.33 27.75
N GLU A 22 -1.35 0.64 27.16
CA GLU A 22 -1.98 0.49 25.85
C GLU A 22 -0.96 0.21 24.75
N GLN A 23 0.15 0.94 24.71
CA GLN A 23 1.21 0.71 23.74
C GLN A 23 1.88 -0.65 23.94
N SER A 24 2.09 -1.06 25.17
CA SER A 24 2.64 -2.36 25.49
C SER A 24 1.71 -3.50 25.07
N GLN A 25 0.41 -3.35 25.29
CA GLN A 25 -0.59 -4.31 24.86
C GLN A 25 -0.71 -4.39 23.36
N ASN A 26 -0.67 -3.26 22.66
CA ASN A 26 -0.66 -3.23 21.20
C ASN A 26 0.55 -3.93 20.60
N THR A 27 1.70 -3.87 21.25
CA THR A 27 2.92 -4.52 20.82
C THR A 27 2.90 -6.03 21.08
N LEU A 28 2.29 -6.45 22.18
CA LEU A 28 2.29 -7.86 22.61
C LEU A 28 1.10 -8.66 22.08
N ALA A 29 -0.02 -8.01 21.79
CA ALA A 29 -1.26 -8.68 21.43
C ALA A 29 -2.00 -7.94 20.32
N GLN A 30 -1.35 -7.77 19.17
CA GLN A 30 -1.97 -7.16 18.01
C GLN A 30 -3.31 -7.80 17.63
N THR A 31 -3.48 -9.07 17.95
CA THR A 31 -4.69 -9.80 17.64
C THR A 31 -5.84 -9.58 18.62
N ASN A 32 -5.57 -9.34 19.88
CA ASN A 32 -6.61 -9.28 20.91
C ASN A 32 -7.31 -7.93 20.99
N GLU A 33 -6.61 -6.83 20.81
CA GLU A 33 -7.20 -5.50 20.82
C GLU A 33 -7.96 -5.19 19.54
N GLU A 34 -7.43 -5.61 18.41
CA GLU A 34 -8.12 -5.50 17.12
C GLU A 34 -9.44 -6.27 17.12
N ALA A 35 -9.48 -7.41 17.78
CA ALA A 35 -10.68 -8.23 17.91
C ALA A 35 -11.75 -7.60 18.81
N SER A 36 -11.39 -6.71 19.76
CA SER A 36 -12.33 -6.11 20.70
C SER A 36 -12.86 -4.74 20.27
N ALA A 37 -12.09 -3.95 19.51
CA ALA A 37 -12.43 -2.58 19.12
C ALA A 37 -12.91 -2.47 17.68
N GLU A 38 -12.27 -3.18 16.77
CA GLU A 38 -12.59 -3.15 15.34
C GLU A 38 -12.47 -4.56 14.77
N PRO A 39 -13.20 -4.87 13.68
CA PRO A 39 -13.01 -6.16 13.03
C PRO A 39 -11.56 -6.29 12.53
N PRO A 40 -10.97 -7.49 12.61
CA PRO A 40 -9.59 -7.69 12.17
C PRO A 40 -9.46 -7.35 10.68
N ILE A 41 -8.34 -6.70 10.33
CA ILE A 41 -8.02 -6.43 8.94
C ILE A 41 -7.61 -7.77 8.31
N THR A 42 -8.44 -8.24 7.39
CA THR A 42 -8.16 -9.46 6.65
C THR A 42 -7.73 -9.10 5.23
N THR A 43 -6.75 -9.82 4.72
CA THR A 43 -6.36 -9.64 3.33
C THR A 43 -7.34 -10.37 2.42
N ILE A 44 -7.86 -9.64 1.43
CA ILE A 44 -8.69 -10.21 0.35
C ILE A 44 -7.86 -10.40 -0.93
N PHE A 45 -6.62 -9.95 -0.92
CA PHE A 45 -5.70 -10.08 -2.04
C PHE A 45 -4.51 -10.92 -1.61
N ASP A 46 -4.15 -11.92 -2.43
CA ASP A 46 -2.95 -12.72 -2.19
C ASP A 46 -1.73 -12.01 -2.78
N PRO A 47 -0.78 -11.53 -1.94
CA PRO A 47 0.38 -10.80 -2.43
C PRO A 47 1.30 -11.64 -3.33
N GLU A 48 1.29 -12.94 -3.19
CA GLU A 48 2.13 -13.83 -4.00
C GLU A 48 1.51 -14.17 -5.35
N SER A 49 0.22 -13.90 -5.53
CA SER A 49 -0.48 -14.19 -6.78
C SER A 49 -0.16 -13.21 -7.90
N TYR A 50 0.39 -12.04 -7.58
CA TYR A 50 0.69 -11.01 -8.57
C TYR A 50 2.08 -11.23 -9.17
N THR A 51 2.14 -11.22 -10.50
CA THR A 51 3.38 -11.32 -11.24
C THR A 51 4.17 -10.01 -11.17
N VAL A 52 5.45 -10.06 -11.54
CA VAL A 52 6.29 -8.86 -11.63
C VAL A 52 5.71 -7.85 -12.61
N ALA A 53 5.19 -8.31 -13.73
CA ALA A 53 4.54 -7.43 -14.73
C ALA A 53 3.29 -6.76 -14.14
N GLU A 54 2.47 -7.50 -13.39
CA GLU A 54 1.28 -6.95 -12.74
C GLU A 54 1.64 -5.93 -11.67
N ARG A 55 2.65 -6.21 -10.84
CA ARG A 55 3.15 -5.28 -9.82
C ARG A 55 3.70 -4.01 -10.47
N SER A 56 4.47 -4.14 -11.54
CA SER A 56 4.99 -2.99 -12.27
C SER A 56 3.88 -2.12 -12.85
N LEU A 57 2.82 -2.74 -13.35
CA LEU A 57 1.67 -2.03 -13.88
C LEU A 57 0.91 -1.27 -12.78
N ILE A 58 0.75 -1.86 -11.60
CA ILE A 58 0.17 -1.18 -10.43
C ILE A 58 0.99 0.06 -10.09
N PHE A 59 2.31 -0.08 -9.99
CA PHE A 59 3.20 1.06 -9.70
C PHE A 59 3.15 2.12 -10.78
N TYR A 60 2.97 1.73 -12.04
CA TYR A 60 2.77 2.69 -13.13
C TYR A 60 1.59 3.62 -12.84
N PHE A 61 0.45 3.07 -12.45
CA PHE A 61 -0.72 3.88 -12.14
C PHE A 61 -0.50 4.76 -10.91
N LEU A 62 0.17 4.24 -9.88
CA LEU A 62 0.50 5.00 -8.68
C LEU A 62 1.48 6.14 -8.96
N PHE A 63 2.53 5.88 -9.73
CA PHE A 63 3.50 6.91 -10.14
C PHE A 63 2.82 8.00 -10.96
N ARG A 64 1.92 7.62 -11.83
CA ARG A 64 1.17 8.57 -12.64
C ARG A 64 0.24 9.43 -11.79
N LYS A 65 -0.44 8.85 -10.81
CA LYS A 65 -1.24 9.58 -9.84
C LYS A 65 -0.39 10.57 -9.04
N ALA A 66 0.79 10.17 -8.63
CA ALA A 66 1.73 11.00 -7.88
C ALA A 66 2.47 12.00 -8.77
N LYS A 67 2.26 11.98 -10.07
CA LYS A 67 2.91 12.84 -11.07
C LYS A 67 4.43 12.67 -11.11
N ILE A 68 4.90 11.45 -10.89
CA ILE A 68 6.31 11.09 -10.97
C ILE A 68 6.62 10.67 -12.42
N ASN A 69 6.69 11.63 -13.32
CA ASN A 69 6.83 11.37 -14.76
C ASN A 69 8.28 11.47 -15.25
N GLN A 70 9.12 12.23 -14.57
CA GLN A 70 10.49 12.52 -15.01
C GLN A 70 11.52 11.58 -14.43
N CYS A 71 11.11 10.68 -13.56
CA CYS A 71 12.00 9.73 -12.94
C CYS A 71 12.38 8.62 -13.94
N ASP A 72 13.68 8.34 -14.04
CA ASP A 72 14.18 7.26 -14.88
C ASP A 72 13.56 5.91 -14.48
N VAL A 73 13.37 5.04 -15.46
CA VAL A 73 12.86 3.68 -15.25
C VAL A 73 13.75 2.90 -14.28
N LYS A 74 15.05 3.10 -14.32
CA LYS A 74 15.98 2.45 -13.37
C LYS A 74 15.69 2.84 -11.92
N VAL A 75 15.40 4.11 -11.68
CA VAL A 75 15.05 4.60 -10.34
C VAL A 75 13.73 4.02 -9.89
N LYS A 76 12.73 3.99 -10.76
CA LYS A 76 11.44 3.36 -10.48
C LYS A 76 11.59 1.87 -10.18
N ALA A 77 12.41 1.17 -10.94
CA ALA A 77 12.67 -0.27 -10.71
C ALA A 77 13.33 -0.53 -9.36
N ARG A 78 14.29 0.31 -8.96
CA ARG A 78 14.93 0.21 -7.64
C ARG A 78 13.92 0.43 -6.51
N PHE A 79 13.04 1.39 -6.69
CA PHE A 79 11.97 1.67 -5.72
C PHE A 79 11.02 0.47 -5.58
N ILE A 80 10.57 -0.08 -6.69
CA ILE A 80 9.70 -1.27 -6.71
C ILE A 80 10.40 -2.46 -6.06
N HIS A 81 11.67 -2.68 -6.41
CA HIS A 81 12.48 -3.75 -5.84
C HIS A 81 12.61 -3.63 -4.32
N ALA A 82 12.86 -2.42 -3.82
CA ALA A 82 12.97 -2.18 -2.39
C ALA A 82 11.69 -2.53 -1.63
N LEU A 83 10.52 -2.32 -2.23
CA LEU A 83 9.24 -2.58 -1.60
C LEU A 83 8.74 -4.01 -1.78
N THR A 84 9.01 -4.62 -2.92
CA THR A 84 8.43 -5.91 -3.29
C THR A 84 9.41 -7.06 -3.35
N GLY A 85 10.71 -6.77 -3.35
CA GLY A 85 11.74 -7.79 -3.54
C GLY A 85 11.82 -8.28 -4.99
N GLY A 86 12.36 -9.46 -5.17
CA GLY A 86 12.53 -10.05 -6.48
C GLY A 86 13.78 -9.55 -7.21
N SER A 87 13.93 -9.96 -8.48
CA SER A 87 15.06 -9.57 -9.30
C SER A 87 14.93 -8.13 -9.80
N LEU A 88 15.88 -7.29 -9.44
CA LEU A 88 15.91 -5.89 -9.91
C LEU A 88 15.95 -5.81 -11.43
N GLU A 89 16.74 -6.67 -12.07
CA GLU A 89 16.83 -6.72 -13.53
C GLU A 89 15.50 -7.09 -14.18
N ASN A 90 14.81 -8.08 -13.63
CA ASN A 90 13.51 -8.48 -14.14
C ASN A 90 12.46 -7.38 -13.98
N ILE A 91 12.45 -6.72 -12.82
CA ILE A 91 11.56 -5.57 -12.57
C ILE A 91 11.85 -4.45 -13.58
N TYR A 92 13.11 -4.13 -13.80
CA TYR A 92 13.53 -3.12 -14.76
C TYR A 92 13.04 -3.46 -16.18
N LYS A 93 13.25 -4.68 -16.64
CA LYS A 93 12.80 -5.13 -17.97
C LYS A 93 11.28 -5.07 -18.12
N LYS A 94 10.55 -5.53 -17.11
CA LYS A 94 9.09 -5.55 -17.13
C LYS A 94 8.52 -4.13 -17.09
N HIS A 95 9.06 -3.26 -16.24
CA HIS A 95 8.60 -1.88 -16.15
C HIS A 95 8.92 -1.07 -17.41
N ARG A 96 10.10 -1.27 -17.96
CA ARG A 96 10.50 -0.63 -19.23
C ARG A 96 9.58 -1.01 -20.39
N ASN A 97 9.09 -2.24 -20.41
CA ASN A 97 8.31 -2.80 -21.52
C ASN A 97 6.82 -2.94 -21.21
N LEU A 98 6.29 -2.18 -20.25
CA LEU A 98 4.90 -2.32 -19.77
C LEU A 98 3.85 -2.29 -20.90
N PHE A 99 4.05 -1.49 -21.93
CA PHE A 99 3.09 -1.32 -23.01
C PHE A 99 3.49 -2.01 -24.32
N LYS A 100 4.53 -2.84 -24.28
CA LYS A 100 5.02 -3.58 -25.44
C LYS A 100 4.48 -5.01 -25.53
N TYR A 101 3.51 -5.35 -24.70
CA TYR A 101 2.91 -6.67 -24.70
C TYR A 101 1.73 -6.75 -25.66
N GLU A 102 1.36 -7.98 -26.04
CA GLU A 102 0.13 -8.21 -26.77
C GLU A 102 -1.07 -7.67 -26.00
N LYS A 103 -2.03 -7.12 -26.74
CA LYS A 103 -3.24 -6.52 -26.14
C LYS A 103 -4.00 -7.51 -25.25
N LYS A 104 -4.12 -8.77 -25.71
CA LYS A 104 -4.80 -9.81 -24.95
C LYS A 104 -4.12 -10.08 -23.58
N ALA A 105 -2.80 -10.19 -23.57
CA ALA A 105 -2.03 -10.40 -22.36
C ALA A 105 -2.14 -9.19 -21.40
N GLN A 106 -2.11 -7.99 -21.97
CA GLN A 106 -2.23 -6.76 -21.19
C GLN A 106 -3.62 -6.62 -20.57
N ARG A 107 -4.68 -6.95 -21.30
CA ARG A 107 -6.05 -6.98 -20.77
C ARG A 107 -6.16 -7.92 -19.57
N LYS A 108 -5.57 -9.10 -19.67
CA LYS A 108 -5.57 -10.08 -18.58
C LYS A 108 -4.92 -9.52 -17.32
N ARG A 109 -3.77 -8.86 -17.46
CA ARG A 109 -3.08 -8.23 -16.36
C ARG A 109 -3.91 -7.11 -15.73
N MET A 110 -4.50 -6.27 -16.55
CA MET A 110 -5.35 -5.17 -16.10
C MET A 110 -6.59 -5.68 -15.37
N GLU A 111 -7.22 -6.74 -15.87
CA GLU A 111 -8.35 -7.37 -15.17
C GLU A 111 -7.97 -7.87 -13.77
N ARG A 112 -6.78 -8.43 -13.63
CA ARG A 112 -6.30 -8.95 -12.35
C ARG A 112 -6.00 -7.84 -11.35
N ILE A 113 -5.43 -6.73 -11.79
CA ILE A 113 -5.07 -5.62 -10.91
C ILE A 113 -6.22 -4.64 -10.65
N LYS A 114 -7.27 -4.69 -11.46
CA LYS A 114 -8.40 -3.76 -11.34
C LYS A 114 -9.03 -3.76 -9.93
N PRO A 115 -9.38 -4.92 -9.33
CA PRO A 115 -9.95 -4.90 -7.98
C PRO A 115 -9.04 -4.26 -6.94
N LEU A 116 -7.73 -4.50 -7.07
CA LEU A 116 -6.75 -3.92 -6.16
C LEU A 116 -6.68 -2.40 -6.28
N LEU A 117 -6.66 -1.87 -7.51
CA LEU A 117 -6.66 -0.43 -7.75
C LEU A 117 -7.99 0.22 -7.30
N TRP A 118 -9.12 -0.45 -7.56
CA TRP A 118 -10.43 0.05 -7.13
C TRP A 118 -10.57 0.09 -5.62
N SER A 119 -9.86 -0.77 -4.89
CA SER A 119 -9.88 -0.79 -3.43
C SER A 119 -9.32 0.49 -2.81
N LEU A 120 -8.52 1.25 -3.55
CA LEU A 120 -7.98 2.53 -3.09
C LEU A 120 -9.02 3.67 -3.12
N GLU A 121 -10.16 3.45 -3.75
CA GLU A 121 -11.25 4.43 -3.85
C GLU A 121 -10.81 5.78 -4.42
N ASP A 122 -9.89 5.76 -5.40
CA ASP A 122 -9.35 6.94 -6.05
C ASP A 122 -9.88 7.09 -7.47
N GLU A 123 -10.64 8.15 -7.71
CA GLU A 123 -11.28 8.41 -8.99
C GLU A 123 -10.26 8.65 -10.12
N SER A 124 -9.18 9.34 -9.82
CA SER A 124 -8.15 9.65 -10.80
C SER A 124 -7.42 8.40 -11.29
N ILE A 125 -7.18 7.43 -10.40
CA ILE A 125 -6.62 6.13 -10.77
C ILE A 125 -7.58 5.35 -11.66
N ARG A 126 -8.86 5.34 -11.32
CA ARG A 126 -9.90 4.69 -12.10
C ARG A 126 -10.01 5.28 -13.52
N LEU A 127 -9.99 6.59 -13.63
CA LEU A 127 -10.02 7.28 -14.93
C LEU A 127 -8.80 6.94 -15.79
N THR A 128 -7.61 6.95 -15.19
CA THR A 128 -6.39 6.59 -15.89
C THR A 128 -6.42 5.13 -16.35
N PHE A 129 -6.88 4.23 -15.50
CA PHE A 129 -7.05 2.82 -15.84
C PHE A 129 -7.99 2.64 -17.03
N ASN A 130 -9.14 3.30 -16.99
CA ASN A 130 -10.14 3.20 -18.05
C ASN A 130 -9.60 3.71 -19.38
N LYS A 131 -8.82 4.80 -19.39
CA LYS A 131 -8.19 5.32 -20.60
C LYS A 131 -7.22 4.32 -21.22
N GLU A 132 -6.40 3.67 -20.40
CA GLU A 132 -5.50 2.62 -20.88
C GLU A 132 -6.27 1.40 -21.38
N TRP A 133 -7.33 1.02 -20.68
CA TRP A 133 -8.19 -0.10 -21.07
C TRP A 133 -8.85 0.11 -22.43
N GLU A 134 -9.33 1.32 -22.69
CA GLU A 134 -9.98 1.66 -23.96
C GLU A 134 -9.04 1.54 -25.17
N GLN A 135 -7.74 1.66 -24.96
CA GLN A 135 -6.74 1.52 -26.02
C GLN A 135 -6.40 0.06 -26.32
N LEU A 136 -6.85 -0.86 -25.52
CA LEU A 136 -6.63 -2.28 -25.71
C LEU A 136 -7.78 -2.91 -26.49
#